data_358e4b2a6ac28bb063023e4603715b40
#
_entry.id   358e4b2a6ac28bb063023e4603715b40
#
_cell.length_a   1.000
_cell.length_b   1.000
_cell.length_c   1.000
_cell.angle_alpha   90.00
_cell.angle_beta   90.00
_cell.angle_gamma   90.00
#
_symmetry.space_group_name_H-M   'P 1'
#
loop_
_entity.id
_entity.type
_entity.pdbx_description
1 polymer ?
#
loop_
_entity_poly.entity_id
_entity_poly.type
_entity_poly.pdbx_seq_one_letter_code
_entity_poly.pdbx_strand_id
1 'polypeptide(L)'
;ENLVDLIPRKGAQVKKMSEKDIKDILEIRKVLDELAAGLAAENITKQEIAELKKLHSDFVEAFERGDREAVLEADTKFHDVIFNTTKNDKLIQIISNISIQIYRYRIAYLKLLTSIAVPTQQHLELIKAFEKRDVQKAKKVSGEHIDDQAREILKSLKEF
;
A
#
# COMPACT_ATOMS: atom_id res chain seq x y z
N GLU A 1 0.17 -16.31 -13.32
CA GLU A 1 -0.17 -15.47 -12.16
C GLU A 1 -0.29 -16.20 -10.82
N ASN A 2 0.26 -17.29 -10.57
CA ASN A 2 0.41 -18.04 -9.27
C ASN A 2 -0.68 -17.83 -8.16
N LEU A 3 -1.90 -17.43 -8.56
CA LEU A 3 -3.00 -17.09 -7.64
C LEU A 3 -3.92 -18.27 -7.36
N VAL A 4 -3.85 -19.32 -8.20
CA VAL A 4 -4.78 -20.44 -8.16
C VAL A 4 -4.03 -21.75 -8.37
N ASP A 5 -4.30 -22.72 -7.51
CA ASP A 5 -3.87 -24.11 -7.70
C ASP A 5 -4.99 -24.88 -8.40
N LEU A 6 -4.66 -25.53 -9.52
CA LEU A 6 -5.57 -26.45 -10.19
C LEU A 6 -5.47 -27.83 -9.54
N ILE A 7 -6.52 -28.23 -8.84
CA ILE A 7 -6.58 -29.56 -8.20
C ILE A 7 -7.33 -30.51 -9.13
N PRO A 8 -6.67 -31.59 -9.61
CA PRO A 8 -7.33 -32.58 -10.46
C PRO A 8 -8.64 -33.07 -9.85
N ARG A 9 -9.73 -33.03 -10.63
CA ARG A 9 -11.11 -33.43 -10.26
C ARG A 9 -11.78 -32.57 -9.16
N LYS A 10 -11.12 -31.55 -8.60
CA LYS A 10 -11.69 -30.64 -7.57
C LYS A 10 -11.84 -29.21 -8.03
N GLY A 11 -11.30 -28.87 -9.23
CA GLY A 11 -11.38 -27.51 -9.78
C GLY A 11 -10.21 -26.62 -9.36
N ALA A 12 -10.47 -25.33 -9.27
CA ALA A 12 -9.46 -24.31 -8.93
C ALA A 12 -9.62 -23.86 -7.48
N GLN A 13 -8.53 -23.82 -6.74
CA GLN A 13 -8.48 -23.32 -5.36
C GLN A 13 -7.58 -22.09 -5.30
N VAL A 14 -8.02 -21.02 -4.61
CA VAL A 14 -7.18 -19.85 -4.38
C VAL A 14 -6.00 -20.25 -3.52
N LYS A 15 -4.80 -20.03 -4.05
CA LYS A 15 -3.54 -20.36 -3.37
C LYS A 15 -3.38 -19.52 -2.11
N LYS A 16 -3.07 -20.16 -0.99
CA LYS A 16 -2.66 -19.43 0.21
C LYS A 16 -1.29 -18.80 -0.01
N MET A 17 -1.10 -17.56 0.42
CA MET A 17 0.20 -16.92 0.38
C MET A 17 1.11 -17.55 1.44
N SER A 18 2.28 -18.03 1.03
CA SER A 18 3.31 -18.46 1.97
C SER A 18 4.02 -17.27 2.61
N GLU A 19 4.71 -17.50 3.74
CA GLU A 19 5.57 -16.48 4.35
C GLU A 19 6.63 -15.98 3.36
N LYS A 20 7.17 -16.90 2.52
CA LYS A 20 8.12 -16.55 1.47
C LYS A 20 7.50 -15.65 0.41
N ASP A 21 6.31 -15.99 -0.10
CA ASP A 21 5.62 -15.17 -1.12
C ASP A 21 5.37 -13.74 -0.60
N ILE A 22 5.00 -13.62 0.68
CA ILE A 22 4.77 -12.33 1.33
C ILE A 22 6.07 -11.51 1.43
N LYS A 23 7.17 -12.14 1.86
CA LYS A 23 8.47 -11.47 1.91
C LYS A 23 8.93 -10.99 0.55
N ASP A 24 8.93 -11.89 -0.43
CA ASP A 24 9.39 -11.60 -1.79
C ASP A 24 8.61 -10.40 -2.40
N ILE A 25 7.28 -10.40 -2.26
CA ILE A 25 6.45 -9.33 -2.83
C ILE A 25 6.60 -8.01 -2.07
N LEU A 26 6.76 -8.03 -0.74
CA LEU A 26 6.96 -6.83 0.06
C LEU A 26 8.32 -6.17 -0.19
N GLU A 27 9.37 -6.96 -0.42
CA GLU A 27 10.68 -6.45 -0.83
C GLU A 27 10.60 -5.71 -2.17
N ILE A 28 9.93 -6.31 -3.16
CA ILE A 28 9.70 -5.67 -4.47
C ILE A 28 8.86 -4.40 -4.30
N ARG A 29 7.77 -4.50 -3.55
CA ARG A 29 6.88 -3.37 -3.33
C ARG A 29 7.59 -2.19 -2.66
N LYS A 30 8.44 -2.44 -1.67
CA LYS A 30 9.20 -1.38 -1.01
C LYS A 30 9.98 -0.54 -2.01
N VAL A 31 10.73 -1.19 -2.91
CA VAL A 31 11.52 -0.50 -3.93
C VAL A 31 10.63 0.29 -4.90
N LEU A 32 9.50 -0.30 -5.32
CA LEU A 32 8.57 0.37 -6.23
C LEU A 32 7.86 1.55 -5.58
N ASP A 33 7.44 1.41 -4.32
CA ASP A 33 6.76 2.47 -3.56
C ASP A 33 7.73 3.63 -3.23
N GLU A 34 9.00 3.33 -2.88
CA GLU A 34 10.04 4.36 -2.70
C GLU A 34 10.31 5.14 -4.00
N LEU A 35 10.42 4.43 -5.13
CA LEU A 35 10.58 5.06 -6.44
C LEU A 35 9.37 5.93 -6.78
N ALA A 36 8.16 5.39 -6.59
CA ALA A 36 6.91 6.11 -6.85
C ALA A 36 6.79 7.38 -6.00
N ALA A 37 7.06 7.30 -4.70
CA ALA A 37 7.01 8.45 -3.80
C ALA A 37 8.03 9.53 -4.19
N GLY A 38 9.22 9.14 -4.62
CA GLY A 38 10.23 10.09 -5.11
C GLY A 38 9.76 10.83 -6.35
N LEU A 39 9.30 10.09 -7.38
CA LEU A 39 8.77 10.66 -8.62
C LEU A 39 7.51 11.50 -8.39
N ALA A 40 6.62 11.05 -7.49
CA ALA A 40 5.44 11.80 -7.12
C ALA A 40 5.81 13.15 -6.47
N ALA A 41 6.81 13.19 -5.57
CA ALA A 41 7.26 14.44 -4.97
C ALA A 41 7.75 15.46 -6.00
N GLU A 42 8.33 15.01 -7.12
CA GLU A 42 8.76 15.89 -8.22
C GLU A 42 7.58 16.41 -9.05
N ASN A 43 6.55 15.58 -9.27
CA ASN A 43 5.51 15.83 -10.27
C ASN A 43 4.16 16.30 -9.70
N ILE A 44 3.92 16.12 -8.40
CA ILE A 44 2.61 16.29 -7.78
C ILE A 44 2.05 17.70 -7.93
N THR A 45 0.78 17.80 -8.24
CA THR A 45 0.01 19.04 -8.34
C THR A 45 -0.65 19.39 -7.02
N LYS A 46 -1.08 20.65 -6.89
CA LYS A 46 -1.87 21.11 -5.72
C LYS A 46 -3.19 20.36 -5.59
N GLN A 47 -3.80 19.97 -6.72
CA GLN A 47 -5.05 19.23 -6.74
C GLN A 47 -4.86 17.81 -6.21
N GLU A 48 -3.81 17.10 -6.65
CA GLU A 48 -3.48 15.76 -6.15
C GLU A 48 -3.11 15.77 -4.64
N ILE A 49 -2.43 16.84 -4.16
CA ILE A 49 -2.20 17.02 -2.71
C ILE A 49 -3.53 17.17 -1.96
N ALA A 50 -4.48 17.96 -2.50
CA ALA A 50 -5.79 18.10 -1.87
C ALA A 50 -6.57 16.78 -1.86
N GLU A 51 -6.46 15.98 -2.92
CA GLU A 51 -7.05 14.64 -3.01
C GLU A 51 -6.43 13.69 -1.97
N LEU A 52 -5.10 13.66 -1.84
CA LEU A 52 -4.43 12.87 -0.80
C LEU A 52 -4.88 13.25 0.62
N LYS A 53 -5.05 14.54 0.90
CA LYS A 53 -5.56 15.01 2.20
C LYS A 53 -6.98 14.52 2.46
N LYS A 54 -7.84 14.58 1.43
CA LYS A 54 -9.20 14.07 1.54
C LYS A 54 -9.22 12.57 1.80
N LEU A 55 -8.48 11.78 1.02
CA LEU A 55 -8.40 10.33 1.20
C LEU A 55 -7.83 9.93 2.56
N HIS A 56 -6.88 10.71 3.08
CA HIS A 56 -6.38 10.54 4.44
C HIS A 56 -7.49 10.78 5.49
N SER A 57 -8.31 11.83 5.35
CA SER A 57 -9.46 12.07 6.24
C SER A 57 -10.49 10.94 6.14
N ASP A 58 -10.82 10.53 4.91
CA ASP A 58 -11.76 9.43 4.64
C ASP A 58 -11.27 8.12 5.32
N PHE A 59 -9.96 7.84 5.28
CA PHE A 59 -9.34 6.70 5.95
C PHE A 59 -9.53 6.73 7.48
N VAL A 60 -9.25 7.87 8.11
CA VAL A 60 -9.40 8.04 9.57
C VAL A 60 -10.85 7.90 9.98
N GLU A 61 -11.76 8.62 9.30
CA GLU A 61 -13.20 8.59 9.59
C GLU A 61 -13.80 7.18 9.40
N ALA A 62 -13.39 6.46 8.35
CA ALA A 62 -13.82 5.09 8.12
C ALA A 62 -13.38 4.16 9.26
N PHE A 63 -12.14 4.31 9.73
CA PHE A 63 -11.63 3.51 10.85
C PHE A 63 -12.41 3.79 12.16
N GLU A 64 -12.67 5.06 12.46
CA GLU A 64 -13.44 5.46 13.65
C GLU A 64 -14.87 4.89 13.64
N ARG A 65 -15.48 4.76 12.46
CA ARG A 65 -16.78 4.12 12.29
C ARG A 65 -16.73 2.59 12.29
N GLY A 66 -15.54 1.99 12.31
CA GLY A 66 -15.35 0.54 12.20
C GLY A 66 -15.64 -0.02 10.80
N ASP A 67 -15.70 0.82 9.77
CA ASP A 67 -15.97 0.46 8.38
C ASP A 67 -14.71 -0.02 7.67
N ARG A 68 -14.43 -1.31 7.78
CA ARG A 68 -13.22 -1.93 7.25
C ARG A 68 -13.11 -1.87 5.72
N GLU A 69 -14.23 -1.88 5.03
CA GLU A 69 -14.27 -1.79 3.57
C GLU A 69 -13.90 -0.38 3.11
N ALA A 70 -14.48 0.64 3.73
CA ALA A 70 -14.15 2.04 3.46
C ALA A 70 -12.69 2.38 3.82
N VAL A 71 -12.13 1.80 4.90
CA VAL A 71 -10.71 1.93 5.25
C VAL A 71 -9.83 1.38 4.12
N LEU A 72 -10.12 0.18 3.62
CA LEU A 72 -9.39 -0.45 2.53
C LEU A 72 -9.48 0.37 1.23
N GLU A 73 -10.67 0.88 0.93
CA GLU A 73 -10.89 1.69 -0.27
C GLU A 73 -10.11 3.01 -0.21
N ALA A 74 -10.17 3.73 0.91
CA ALA A 74 -9.46 5.00 1.10
C ALA A 74 -7.94 4.81 1.03
N ASP A 75 -7.40 3.79 1.69
CA ASP A 75 -5.99 3.44 1.65
C ASP A 75 -5.53 3.06 0.23
N THR A 76 -6.34 2.27 -0.48
CA THR A 76 -6.03 1.88 -1.86
C THR A 76 -5.97 3.10 -2.78
N LYS A 77 -6.98 3.97 -2.73
CA LYS A 77 -7.03 5.19 -3.52
C LYS A 77 -5.88 6.14 -3.21
N PHE A 78 -5.48 6.25 -1.92
CA PHE A 78 -4.35 7.07 -1.51
C PHE A 78 -3.05 6.66 -2.22
N HIS A 79 -2.75 5.38 -2.24
CA HIS A 79 -1.58 4.86 -2.95
C HIS A 79 -1.72 4.98 -4.47
N ASP A 80 -2.91 4.77 -5.03
CA ASP A 80 -3.16 4.90 -6.47
C ASP A 80 -2.89 6.32 -6.97
N VAL A 81 -3.27 7.36 -6.20
CA VAL A 81 -2.92 8.76 -6.51
C VAL A 81 -1.41 8.93 -6.60
N ILE A 82 -0.64 8.38 -5.63
CA ILE A 82 0.82 8.47 -5.63
C ILE A 82 1.40 7.81 -6.90
N PHE A 83 0.95 6.60 -7.25
CA PHE A 83 1.44 5.89 -8.43
C PHE A 83 1.11 6.62 -9.74
N ASN A 84 -0.11 7.12 -9.88
CA ASN A 84 -0.54 7.84 -11.08
C ASN A 84 0.20 9.19 -11.24
N THR A 85 0.52 9.86 -10.14
CA THR A 85 1.29 11.12 -10.12
C THR A 85 2.73 10.94 -10.63
N THR A 86 3.27 9.72 -10.63
CA THR A 86 4.65 9.47 -11.11
C THR A 86 4.84 9.81 -12.59
N LYS A 87 3.80 9.75 -13.40
CA LYS A 87 3.83 9.89 -14.87
C LYS A 87 4.79 8.88 -15.53
N ASN A 88 5.10 7.79 -14.85
CA ASN A 88 5.97 6.73 -15.34
C ASN A 88 5.11 5.51 -15.72
N ASP A 89 4.72 5.46 -17.00
CA ASP A 89 3.84 4.41 -17.53
C ASP A 89 4.38 3.00 -17.30
N LYS A 90 5.71 2.83 -17.30
CA LYS A 90 6.33 1.51 -17.05
C LYS A 90 6.21 1.10 -15.59
N LEU A 91 6.41 2.03 -14.66
CA LEU A 91 6.19 1.78 -13.23
C LEU A 91 4.73 1.45 -12.95
N ILE A 92 3.79 2.23 -13.50
CA ILE A 92 2.35 1.99 -13.37
C ILE A 92 1.99 0.60 -13.90
N GLN A 93 2.52 0.21 -15.06
CA GLN A 93 2.29 -1.13 -15.63
C GLN A 93 2.82 -2.25 -14.73
N ILE A 94 4.04 -2.11 -14.17
CA ILE A 94 4.62 -3.11 -13.25
C ILE A 94 3.75 -3.26 -12.01
N ILE A 95 3.34 -2.15 -11.40
CA ILE A 95 2.47 -2.14 -10.21
C ILE A 95 1.11 -2.76 -10.52
N SER A 96 0.52 -2.45 -11.68
CA SER A 96 -0.72 -3.06 -12.14
C SER A 96 -0.62 -4.58 -12.27
N ASN A 97 0.51 -5.10 -12.76
CA ASN A 97 0.72 -6.55 -12.92
C ASN A 97 0.79 -7.28 -11.57
N ILE A 98 1.19 -6.61 -10.49
CA ILE A 98 1.27 -7.18 -9.13
C ILE A 98 0.14 -6.67 -8.22
N SER A 99 -0.81 -5.91 -8.76
CA SER A 99 -1.87 -5.24 -7.99
C SER A 99 -2.72 -6.19 -7.16
N ILE A 100 -3.02 -7.40 -7.68
CA ILE A 100 -3.81 -8.40 -6.96
C ILE A 100 -3.04 -8.92 -5.73
N GLN A 101 -1.73 -9.16 -5.85
CA GLN A 101 -0.90 -9.55 -4.72
C GLN A 101 -0.84 -8.42 -3.69
N ILE A 102 -0.62 -7.17 -4.15
CA ILE A 102 -0.63 -5.98 -3.31
C ILE A 102 -1.96 -5.87 -2.54
N TYR A 103 -3.08 -6.00 -3.22
CA TYR A 103 -4.40 -5.92 -2.61
C TYR A 103 -4.63 -7.00 -1.53
N ARG A 104 -4.21 -8.25 -1.79
CA ARG A 104 -4.37 -9.36 -0.84
C ARG A 104 -3.70 -9.11 0.50
N TYR A 105 -2.45 -8.64 0.53
CA TYR A 105 -1.83 -8.38 1.82
C TYR A 105 -2.16 -7.01 2.42
N ARG A 106 -2.61 -6.04 1.63
CA ARG A 106 -3.24 -4.83 2.18
C ARG A 106 -4.47 -5.21 3.00
N ILE A 107 -5.34 -6.09 2.49
CA ILE A 107 -6.44 -6.66 3.27
C ILE A 107 -5.93 -7.35 4.55
N ALA A 108 -4.90 -8.19 4.43
CA ALA A 108 -4.35 -8.90 5.58
C ALA A 108 -3.81 -7.91 6.63
N TYR A 109 -3.05 -6.90 6.22
CA TYR A 109 -2.54 -5.86 7.10
C TYR A 109 -3.65 -5.08 7.80
N LEU A 110 -4.63 -4.55 7.06
CA LEU A 110 -5.70 -3.74 7.62
C LEU A 110 -6.61 -4.53 8.58
N LYS A 111 -6.73 -5.85 8.39
CA LYS A 111 -7.44 -6.73 9.35
C LYS A 111 -6.72 -6.84 10.69
N LEU A 112 -5.40 -6.72 10.71
CA LEU A 112 -4.57 -6.81 11.92
C LEU A 112 -4.55 -5.49 12.70
N LEU A 113 -4.88 -4.37 12.05
CA LEU A 113 -4.81 -3.06 12.68
C LEU A 113 -5.82 -2.95 13.84
N THR A 114 -5.27 -2.78 15.03
CA THR A 114 -5.99 -2.36 16.24
C THR A 114 -5.91 -0.86 16.46
N SER A 115 -4.94 -0.20 15.82
CA SER A 115 -4.71 1.25 15.85
C SER A 115 -4.19 1.72 14.50
N ILE A 116 -4.62 2.89 14.07
CA ILE A 116 -4.15 3.55 12.84
C ILE A 116 -3.11 4.64 13.10
N ALA A 117 -2.60 4.77 14.33
CA ALA A 117 -1.67 5.84 14.67
C ALA A 117 -0.43 5.88 13.75
N VAL A 118 0.18 4.72 13.47
CA VAL A 118 1.35 4.63 12.60
C VAL A 118 1.01 4.95 11.14
N PRO A 119 0.08 4.26 10.46
CA PRO A 119 -0.24 4.58 9.06
C PRO A 119 -0.77 6.00 8.88
N THR A 120 -1.56 6.51 9.82
CA THR A 120 -2.03 7.90 9.81
C THR A 120 -0.88 8.90 9.85
N GLN A 121 0.09 8.70 10.75
CA GLN A 121 1.26 9.56 10.84
C GLN A 121 2.10 9.51 9.55
N GLN A 122 2.29 8.32 8.99
CA GLN A 122 3.06 8.14 7.75
C GLN A 122 2.38 8.77 6.53
N HIS A 123 1.04 8.66 6.41
CA HIS A 123 0.28 9.37 5.37
C HIS A 123 0.46 10.89 5.47
N LEU A 124 0.38 11.46 6.68
CA LEU A 124 0.61 12.89 6.90
C LEU A 124 2.05 13.32 6.58
N GLU A 125 3.03 12.48 6.91
CA GLU A 125 4.43 12.76 6.58
C GLU A 125 4.70 12.71 5.07
N LEU A 126 4.07 11.78 4.35
CA LEU A 126 4.11 11.73 2.89
C LEU A 126 3.51 12.97 2.27
N ILE A 127 2.31 13.39 2.72
CA ILE A 127 1.65 14.60 2.23
C ILE A 127 2.56 15.84 2.45
N LYS A 128 3.15 15.98 3.65
CA LYS A 128 4.10 17.08 3.97
C LYS A 128 5.35 17.04 3.08
N ALA A 129 5.88 15.84 2.80
CA ALA A 129 7.02 15.68 1.91
C ALA A 129 6.66 16.11 0.46
N PHE A 130 5.47 15.74 -0.01
CA PHE A 130 4.96 16.15 -1.33
C PHE A 130 4.74 17.66 -1.41
N GLU A 131 4.16 18.30 -0.39
CA GLU A 131 3.99 19.75 -0.33
C GLU A 131 5.33 20.51 -0.45
N LYS A 132 6.38 19.95 0.14
CA LYS A 132 7.74 20.51 0.13
C LYS A 132 8.58 20.04 -1.06
N ARG A 133 8.07 19.14 -1.88
CA ARG A 133 8.83 18.44 -2.94
C ARG A 133 10.10 17.78 -2.42
N ASP A 134 10.03 17.26 -1.19
CA ASP A 134 11.15 16.58 -0.53
C ASP A 134 11.20 15.11 -0.96
N VAL A 135 11.92 14.88 -2.05
CA VAL A 135 12.10 13.54 -2.68
C VAL A 135 12.69 12.54 -1.69
N GLN A 136 13.69 12.94 -0.92
CA GLN A 136 14.38 12.02 0.00
C GLN A 136 13.47 11.62 1.17
N LYS A 137 12.76 12.60 1.74
CA LYS A 137 11.80 12.33 2.82
C LYS A 137 10.64 11.47 2.32
N ALA A 138 10.10 11.72 1.10
CA ALA A 138 9.02 10.95 0.51
C ALA A 138 9.44 9.48 0.33
N LYS A 139 10.61 9.22 -0.26
CA LYS A 139 11.17 7.86 -0.41
C LYS A 139 11.31 7.16 0.94
N LYS A 140 11.93 7.82 1.92
CA LYS A 140 12.18 7.26 3.25
C LYS A 140 10.87 6.86 3.93
N VAL A 141 9.90 7.76 3.99
CA VAL A 141 8.61 7.49 4.66
C VAL A 141 7.84 6.38 3.96
N SER A 142 7.85 6.36 2.62
CA SER A 142 7.22 5.30 1.84
C SER A 142 7.85 3.93 2.11
N GLY A 143 9.17 3.84 2.19
CA GLY A 143 9.87 2.59 2.53
C GLY A 143 9.57 2.13 3.97
N GLU A 144 9.58 3.04 4.95
CA GLU A 144 9.23 2.76 6.35
C GLU A 144 7.79 2.25 6.47
N HIS A 145 6.86 2.82 5.70
CA HIS A 145 5.46 2.39 5.65
C HIS A 145 5.32 0.92 5.22
N ILE A 146 6.05 0.50 4.18
CA ILE A 146 6.04 -0.90 3.73
C ILE A 146 6.74 -1.83 4.72
N ASP A 147 7.84 -1.40 5.34
CA ASP A 147 8.55 -2.18 6.35
C ASP A 147 7.66 -2.44 7.58
N ASP A 148 6.88 -1.45 8.02
CA ASP A 148 5.95 -1.60 9.13
C ASP A 148 4.79 -2.54 8.79
N GLN A 149 4.21 -2.43 7.60
CA GLN A 149 3.21 -3.37 7.11
C GLN A 149 3.77 -4.81 7.07
N ALA A 150 4.98 -4.98 6.53
CA ALA A 150 5.65 -6.28 6.45
C ALA A 150 5.84 -6.91 7.83
N ARG A 151 6.30 -6.11 8.79
CA ARG A 151 6.53 -6.55 10.17
C ARG A 151 5.27 -7.06 10.84
N GLU A 152 4.17 -6.33 10.73
CA GLU A 152 2.88 -6.71 11.32
C GLU A 152 2.31 -7.99 10.67
N ILE A 153 2.34 -8.08 9.34
CA ILE A 153 1.85 -9.28 8.64
C ILE A 153 2.69 -10.51 9.00
N LEU A 154 4.03 -10.40 8.95
CA LEU A 154 4.92 -11.52 9.24
C LEU A 154 4.87 -11.96 10.71
N LYS A 155 4.62 -11.03 11.64
CA LYS A 155 4.39 -11.35 13.04
C LYS A 155 3.12 -12.19 13.21
N SER A 156 2.03 -11.79 12.58
CA SER A 156 0.75 -12.51 12.68
C SER A 156 0.82 -13.94 12.14
N LEU A 157 1.68 -14.22 11.16
CA LEU A 157 1.85 -15.58 10.61
C LEU A 157 2.58 -16.54 11.56
N LYS A 158 3.32 -16.02 12.54
CA LYS A 158 4.06 -16.83 13.53
C LYS A 158 3.24 -17.13 14.77
N GLU A 159 2.12 -16.45 14.96
CA GLU A 159 1.24 -16.63 16.11
C GLU A 159 0.15 -17.70 15.87
N PHE A 160 0.13 -18.31 14.68
CA PHE A 160 -0.74 -19.44 14.28
C PHE A 160 0.08 -20.66 13.84
#